data_ae778c9e91471fe94baa945ed02caea6
#
_entry.id   ae778c9e91471fe94baa945ed02caea6
#
_cell.length_a   1.000
_cell.length_b   1.000
_cell.length_c   1.000
_cell.angle_alpha   90.00
_cell.angle_beta   90.00
_cell.angle_gamma   90.00
#
_symmetry.space_group_name_H-M   'P 1'
#
loop_
_entity.id
_entity.type
_entity.pdbx_description
1 polymer ?
#
loop_
_entity_poly.entity_id
_entity_poly.type
_entity_poly.pdbx_seq_one_letter_code
_entity_poly.pdbx_strand_id
1 'polypeptide(L)'
;VAAEMPISWPDEALKAQAIAAHSYALYCRDHAAEPASGWLSVDPVRRQGYLTDAVLRSYWGTAYEENYARLSALVDSVLTDVLYYDSAPAGASYFAISNGMTEASENVWGTALPYLVAVDSSTDLNADNYLYTVQFTAEQMQQTLTGLGLLPDPAAPASWFGEAALTTSGYVASLPVCGQSVTGPALRKALGLRSACFTVQYQEGSFLLTTKGYGHGVGLSQWGAKALAEQGQSAEEILAHYFPGTELRR
;
A
#
# COMPACT_ATOMS: atom_id res chain seq x y z
N VAL A 1 -11.29 -8.10 4.56
CA VAL A 1 -10.63 -7.64 5.80
C VAL A 1 -9.61 -8.67 6.26
N ALA A 2 -10.00 -9.93 6.51
CA ALA A 2 -9.11 -10.96 7.05
C ALA A 2 -7.83 -11.23 6.23
N ALA A 3 -7.84 -10.92 4.94
CA ALA A 3 -6.66 -11.02 4.08
C ALA A 3 -5.71 -9.81 4.22
N GLU A 4 -6.16 -8.75 4.85
CA GLU A 4 -5.51 -7.45 4.87
C GLU A 4 -4.99 -7.07 6.27
N MET A 5 -5.78 -7.35 7.30
CA MET A 5 -5.45 -6.99 8.68
C MET A 5 -5.57 -8.20 9.62
N PRO A 6 -4.65 -8.35 10.61
CA PRO A 6 -4.79 -9.35 11.66
C PRO A 6 -6.09 -9.16 12.46
N ILE A 7 -6.80 -10.25 12.73
CA ILE A 7 -8.06 -10.22 13.50
C ILE A 7 -7.86 -9.68 14.94
N SER A 8 -6.66 -9.74 15.48
CA SER A 8 -6.32 -9.22 16.81
C SER A 8 -6.23 -7.69 16.90
N TRP A 9 -6.31 -7.00 15.77
CA TRP A 9 -6.28 -5.53 15.76
C TRP A 9 -7.59 -4.92 16.28
N PRO A 10 -7.57 -3.62 16.66
CA PRO A 10 -8.76 -2.93 17.20
C PRO A 10 -9.94 -2.96 16.23
N ASP A 11 -11.16 -3.06 16.79
CA ASP A 11 -12.40 -3.12 16.03
C ASP A 11 -12.58 -1.94 15.07
N GLU A 12 -12.24 -0.73 15.51
CA GLU A 12 -12.37 0.47 14.67
C GLU A 12 -11.42 0.48 13.47
N ALA A 13 -10.21 -0.10 13.60
CA ALA A 13 -9.31 -0.30 12.46
C ALA A 13 -9.87 -1.33 11.47
N LEU A 14 -10.43 -2.44 11.96
CA LEU A 14 -11.06 -3.46 11.12
C LEU A 14 -12.31 -2.93 10.40
N LYS A 15 -13.13 -2.11 11.06
CA LYS A 15 -14.27 -1.42 10.45
C LYS A 15 -13.83 -0.42 9.38
N ALA A 16 -12.81 0.42 9.67
CA ALA A 16 -12.26 1.37 8.70
C ALA A 16 -11.74 0.64 7.43
N GLN A 17 -11.03 -0.47 7.61
CA GLN A 17 -10.60 -1.33 6.50
C GLN A 17 -11.79 -1.91 5.72
N ALA A 18 -12.85 -2.35 6.39
CA ALA A 18 -14.04 -2.90 5.74
C ALA A 18 -14.72 -1.84 4.86
N ILE A 19 -14.94 -0.64 5.40
CA ILE A 19 -15.55 0.49 4.68
C ILE A 19 -14.68 0.92 3.50
N ALA A 20 -13.36 1.05 3.69
CA ALA A 20 -12.44 1.40 2.62
C ALA A 20 -12.46 0.35 1.49
N ALA A 21 -12.39 -0.94 1.84
CA ALA A 21 -12.44 -2.03 0.87
C ALA A 21 -13.79 -2.08 0.11
N HIS A 22 -14.91 -1.85 0.79
CA HIS A 22 -16.24 -1.78 0.17
C HIS A 22 -16.33 -0.60 -0.81
N SER A 23 -15.93 0.59 -0.36
CA SER A 23 -15.91 1.81 -1.19
C SER A 23 -15.04 1.63 -2.44
N TYR A 24 -13.83 1.07 -2.27
CA TYR A 24 -12.94 0.75 -3.37
C TYR A 24 -13.54 -0.27 -4.36
N ALA A 25 -14.24 -1.28 -3.85
CA ALA A 25 -14.91 -2.26 -4.69
C ALA A 25 -16.02 -1.61 -5.56
N LEU A 26 -16.83 -0.73 -4.96
CA LEU A 26 -17.86 0.02 -5.69
C LEU A 26 -17.24 0.97 -6.72
N TYR A 27 -16.17 1.67 -6.34
CA TYR A 27 -15.41 2.51 -7.27
C TYR A 27 -14.91 1.70 -8.47
N CYS A 28 -14.31 0.53 -8.24
CA CYS A 28 -13.84 -0.34 -9.31
C CYS A 28 -14.95 -0.82 -10.21
N ARG A 29 -16.14 -1.14 -9.67
CA ARG A 29 -17.32 -1.53 -10.45
C ARG A 29 -17.75 -0.41 -11.38
N ASP A 30 -17.83 0.82 -10.87
CA ASP A 30 -18.34 1.97 -11.61
C ASP A 30 -17.35 2.47 -12.69
N HIS A 31 -16.07 2.11 -12.57
CA HIS A 31 -15.01 2.44 -13.54
C HIS A 31 -14.55 1.24 -14.38
N ALA A 32 -15.22 0.11 -14.30
CA ALA A 32 -14.88 -1.07 -15.11
C ALA A 32 -15.31 -0.87 -16.56
N ALA A 33 -14.43 -1.25 -17.50
CA ALA A 33 -14.76 -1.21 -18.93
C ALA A 33 -15.92 -2.17 -19.29
N GLU A 34 -16.01 -3.29 -18.57
CA GLU A 34 -17.08 -4.30 -18.68
C GLU A 34 -17.62 -4.64 -17.28
N PRO A 35 -18.62 -3.91 -16.78
CA PRO A 35 -19.15 -4.13 -15.44
C PRO A 35 -19.75 -5.52 -15.17
N ALA A 36 -20.16 -6.23 -16.25
CA ALA A 36 -20.85 -7.52 -16.12
C ALA A 36 -19.94 -8.71 -15.78
N SER A 37 -18.61 -8.59 -15.97
CA SER A 37 -17.69 -9.71 -15.71
C SER A 37 -16.30 -9.22 -15.30
N GLY A 38 -15.81 -9.70 -14.14
CA GLY A 38 -14.41 -9.55 -13.77
C GLY A 38 -13.94 -8.14 -13.38
N TRP A 39 -14.85 -7.25 -12.98
CA TRP A 39 -14.53 -5.89 -12.55
C TRP A 39 -13.73 -5.84 -11.22
N LEU A 40 -13.83 -6.86 -10.39
CA LEU A 40 -13.06 -6.99 -9.16
C LEU A 40 -12.11 -8.20 -9.27
N SER A 41 -10.81 -7.92 -9.31
CA SER A 41 -9.80 -8.97 -9.18
C SER A 41 -9.61 -9.32 -7.71
N VAL A 42 -9.65 -10.60 -7.39
CA VAL A 42 -9.35 -11.13 -6.04
C VAL A 42 -7.87 -11.52 -5.89
N ASP A 43 -7.01 -11.09 -6.80
CA ASP A 43 -5.57 -11.29 -6.72
C ASP A 43 -4.97 -10.33 -5.67
N PRO A 44 -4.46 -10.83 -4.54
CA PRO A 44 -3.94 -10.00 -3.45
C PRO A 44 -2.69 -9.18 -3.84
N VAL A 45 -2.01 -9.57 -4.93
CA VAL A 45 -0.85 -8.82 -5.45
C VAL A 45 -1.28 -7.60 -6.26
N ARG A 46 -2.44 -7.68 -6.92
CA ARG A 46 -2.91 -6.66 -7.86
C ARG A 46 -4.05 -5.82 -7.34
N ARG A 47 -4.88 -6.39 -6.44
CA ARG A 47 -6.09 -5.76 -5.93
C ARG A 47 -6.38 -6.22 -4.51
N GLN A 48 -7.66 -6.40 -4.16
CA GLN A 48 -8.06 -6.87 -2.83
C GLN A 48 -7.79 -8.36 -2.65
N GLY A 49 -7.25 -8.73 -1.49
CA GLY A 49 -7.06 -10.11 -1.11
C GLY A 49 -8.40 -10.82 -0.82
N TYR A 50 -8.49 -12.09 -1.20
CA TYR A 50 -9.60 -12.96 -0.84
C TYR A 50 -9.07 -14.25 -0.23
N LEU A 51 -9.60 -14.61 0.93
CA LEU A 51 -9.29 -15.87 1.61
C LEU A 51 -10.54 -16.74 1.61
N THR A 52 -10.39 -17.99 1.19
CA THR A 52 -11.48 -18.99 1.31
C THR A 52 -11.68 -19.39 2.77
N ASP A 53 -12.85 -19.91 3.09
CA ASP A 53 -13.16 -20.47 4.42
C ASP A 53 -12.10 -21.52 4.85
N ALA A 54 -11.68 -22.37 3.95
CA ALA A 54 -10.65 -23.37 4.23
C ALA A 54 -9.30 -22.74 4.63
N VAL A 55 -8.91 -21.63 3.99
CA VAL A 55 -7.68 -20.91 4.34
C VAL A 55 -7.82 -20.20 5.69
N LEU A 56 -8.96 -19.58 5.96
CA LEU A 56 -9.24 -18.95 7.25
C LEU A 56 -9.24 -19.98 8.42
N ARG A 57 -9.81 -21.16 8.20
CA ARG A 57 -9.73 -22.27 9.17
C ARG A 57 -8.29 -22.72 9.42
N SER A 58 -7.47 -22.76 8.37
CA SER A 58 -6.05 -23.08 8.50
C SER A 58 -5.27 -22.01 9.28
N TYR A 59 -5.59 -20.72 9.07
CA TYR A 59 -4.90 -19.61 9.74
C TYR A 59 -5.30 -19.47 11.21
N TRP A 60 -6.58 -19.62 11.53
CA TRP A 60 -7.10 -19.39 12.87
C TRP A 60 -7.23 -20.68 13.70
N GLY A 61 -7.14 -21.85 13.08
CA GLY A 61 -7.17 -23.13 13.78
C GLY A 61 -8.38 -23.26 14.72
N THR A 62 -8.12 -23.53 15.99
CA THR A 62 -9.16 -23.69 17.01
C THR A 62 -9.91 -22.39 17.34
N ALA A 63 -9.34 -21.22 17.03
CA ALA A 63 -9.97 -19.92 17.22
C ALA A 63 -10.84 -19.48 16.03
N TYR A 64 -11.01 -20.33 15.01
CA TYR A 64 -11.73 -19.97 13.79
C TYR A 64 -13.16 -19.50 14.05
N GLU A 65 -13.97 -20.25 14.79
CA GLU A 65 -15.38 -19.91 15.00
C GLU A 65 -15.54 -18.57 15.75
N GLU A 66 -14.73 -18.32 16.76
CA GLU A 66 -14.72 -17.05 17.51
C GLU A 66 -14.28 -15.87 16.63
N ASN A 67 -13.15 -16.00 15.93
CA ASN A 67 -12.60 -14.96 15.07
C ASN A 67 -13.53 -14.66 13.90
N TYR A 68 -14.14 -15.68 13.29
CA TYR A 68 -15.08 -15.51 12.19
C TYR A 68 -16.36 -14.79 12.65
N ALA A 69 -16.91 -15.21 13.79
CA ALA A 69 -18.10 -14.55 14.37
C ALA A 69 -17.82 -13.07 14.70
N ARG A 70 -16.66 -12.78 15.33
CA ARG A 70 -16.24 -11.39 15.62
C ARG A 70 -16.12 -10.58 14.36
N LEU A 71 -15.36 -11.07 13.35
CA LEU A 71 -15.14 -10.32 12.11
C LEU A 71 -16.44 -10.10 11.34
N SER A 72 -17.31 -11.12 11.27
CA SER A 72 -18.61 -11.00 10.61
C SER A 72 -19.47 -9.93 11.26
N ALA A 73 -19.57 -9.93 12.59
CA ALA A 73 -20.35 -8.93 13.33
C ALA A 73 -19.82 -7.50 13.09
N LEU A 74 -18.48 -7.32 13.04
CA LEU A 74 -17.88 -6.02 12.73
C LEU A 74 -18.19 -5.57 11.30
N VAL A 75 -18.05 -6.46 10.31
CA VAL A 75 -18.35 -6.15 8.90
C VAL A 75 -19.84 -5.85 8.72
N ASP A 76 -20.73 -6.65 9.31
CA ASP A 76 -22.17 -6.47 9.24
C ASP A 76 -22.60 -5.12 9.84
N SER A 77 -21.91 -4.65 10.89
CA SER A 77 -22.20 -3.35 11.52
C SER A 77 -21.92 -2.14 10.64
N VAL A 78 -21.10 -2.29 9.58
CA VAL A 78 -20.70 -1.25 8.63
C VAL A 78 -20.98 -1.61 7.17
N LEU A 79 -21.82 -2.62 6.95
CA LEU A 79 -22.04 -3.19 5.61
C LEU A 79 -22.64 -2.18 4.61
N THR A 80 -23.42 -1.21 5.09
CA THR A 80 -24.04 -0.16 4.28
C THR A 80 -23.17 1.09 4.16
N ASP A 81 -22.10 1.17 4.94
CA ASP A 81 -21.24 2.34 5.02
C ASP A 81 -20.32 2.42 3.79
N VAL A 82 -20.35 3.54 3.10
CA VAL A 82 -19.54 3.81 1.89
C VAL A 82 -19.00 5.22 1.91
N LEU A 83 -17.73 5.38 1.57
CA LEU A 83 -17.12 6.69 1.35
C LEU A 83 -17.50 7.22 -0.04
N TYR A 84 -17.96 8.46 -0.08
CA TYR A 84 -18.30 9.18 -1.29
C TYR A 84 -17.44 10.44 -1.45
N TYR A 85 -17.11 10.74 -2.70
CA TYR A 85 -16.59 12.03 -3.12
C TYR A 85 -17.38 12.51 -4.35
N ASP A 86 -17.89 13.74 -4.32
CA ASP A 86 -18.73 14.29 -5.40
C ASP A 86 -19.86 13.36 -5.86
N SER A 87 -20.57 12.76 -4.91
CA SER A 87 -21.71 11.85 -5.14
C SER A 87 -21.37 10.49 -5.79
N ALA A 88 -20.09 10.15 -5.97
CA ALA A 88 -19.63 8.85 -6.42
C ALA A 88 -18.85 8.11 -5.32
N PRO A 89 -18.87 6.76 -5.30
CA PRO A 89 -18.02 6.00 -4.41
C PRO A 89 -16.55 6.37 -4.56
N ALA A 90 -15.86 6.62 -3.45
CA ALA A 90 -14.44 6.99 -3.45
C ALA A 90 -13.55 5.76 -3.72
N GLY A 91 -12.50 5.94 -4.50
CA GLY A 91 -11.46 4.94 -4.73
C GLY A 91 -10.56 4.79 -3.50
N ALA A 92 -11.13 4.39 -2.37
CA ALA A 92 -10.50 4.34 -1.06
C ALA A 92 -9.43 3.23 -0.97
N SER A 93 -8.27 3.48 -1.59
CA SER A 93 -7.13 2.57 -1.58
C SER A 93 -6.48 2.48 -0.20
N TYR A 94 -5.77 1.37 0.04
CA TYR A 94 -5.09 1.12 1.32
C TYR A 94 -3.80 0.32 1.11
N PHE A 95 -2.93 0.37 2.10
CA PHE A 95 -1.63 -0.28 2.07
C PHE A 95 -1.13 -0.54 3.50
N ALA A 96 -0.06 -1.33 3.65
CA ALA A 96 0.34 -1.81 4.97
C ALA A 96 0.95 -0.73 5.87
N ILE A 97 2.04 -0.06 5.45
CA ILE A 97 2.85 0.84 6.30
C ILE A 97 3.38 1.98 5.44
N SER A 98 3.17 3.24 5.84
CA SER A 98 3.77 4.41 5.18
C SER A 98 5.23 4.62 5.62
N ASN A 99 5.89 5.62 5.04
CA ASN A 99 7.21 6.09 5.51
C ASN A 99 7.12 7.13 6.65
N GLY A 100 5.92 7.36 7.19
CA GLY A 100 5.56 8.41 8.14
C GLY A 100 4.60 9.45 7.54
N MET A 101 4.42 9.41 6.21
CA MET A 101 3.41 10.17 5.47
C MET A 101 2.81 9.29 4.37
N THR A 102 1.54 9.50 4.04
CA THR A 102 0.98 8.89 2.83
C THR A 102 1.44 9.63 1.58
N GLU A 103 1.26 9.03 0.41
CA GLU A 103 1.64 9.61 -0.87
C GLU A 103 0.40 10.07 -1.65
N ALA A 104 0.55 11.12 -2.45
CA ALA A 104 -0.51 11.57 -3.34
C ALA A 104 -0.67 10.63 -4.56
N SER A 105 -1.92 10.42 -4.99
CA SER A 105 -2.25 9.45 -6.05
C SER A 105 -1.55 9.72 -7.39
N GLU A 106 -1.36 10.99 -7.75
CA GLU A 106 -0.69 11.40 -8.99
C GLU A 106 0.77 10.94 -9.05
N ASN A 107 1.46 10.88 -7.90
CA ASN A 107 2.85 10.46 -7.84
C ASN A 107 3.03 8.95 -8.04
N VAL A 108 1.97 8.17 -7.85
CA VAL A 108 2.00 6.71 -7.98
C VAL A 108 1.29 6.22 -9.25
N TRP A 109 0.15 6.81 -9.57
CA TRP A 109 -0.72 6.37 -10.69
C TRP A 109 -0.90 7.40 -11.80
N GLY A 110 -0.34 8.62 -11.65
CA GLY A 110 -0.39 9.68 -12.67
C GLY A 110 -1.69 10.45 -12.72
N THR A 111 -2.68 10.12 -11.86
CA THR A 111 -3.97 10.80 -11.78
C THR A 111 -4.18 11.34 -10.38
N ALA A 112 -4.42 12.65 -10.27
CA ALA A 112 -4.74 13.30 -9.00
C ALA A 112 -6.19 13.02 -8.62
N LEU A 113 -6.39 12.44 -7.44
CA LEU A 113 -7.70 12.31 -6.79
C LEU A 113 -7.69 13.19 -5.54
N PRO A 114 -8.62 14.15 -5.41
CA PRO A 114 -8.57 15.19 -4.38
C PRO A 114 -8.58 14.69 -2.93
N TYR A 115 -9.05 13.47 -2.72
CA TYR A 115 -9.11 12.80 -1.42
C TYR A 115 -7.98 11.76 -1.22
N LEU A 116 -7.09 11.55 -2.20
CA LEU A 116 -5.90 10.69 -2.10
C LEU A 116 -4.65 11.55 -2.14
N VAL A 117 -4.48 12.34 -1.11
CA VAL A 117 -3.39 13.29 -0.91
C VAL A 117 -2.44 12.81 0.19
N ALA A 118 -1.30 13.46 0.32
CA ALA A 118 -0.37 13.20 1.41
C ALA A 118 -0.97 13.65 2.75
N VAL A 119 -1.06 12.74 3.71
CA VAL A 119 -1.46 13.02 5.09
C VAL A 119 -0.44 12.46 6.08
N ASP A 120 -0.39 13.00 7.29
CA ASP A 120 0.48 12.48 8.36
C ASP A 120 0.10 11.04 8.69
N SER A 121 1.10 10.20 8.83
CA SER A 121 0.99 8.83 9.31
C SER A 121 2.23 8.47 10.14
N SER A 122 2.69 9.43 10.96
CA SER A 122 3.92 9.33 11.75
C SER A 122 3.91 8.17 12.74
N THR A 123 2.74 7.67 13.12
CA THR A 123 2.58 6.45 13.93
C THR A 123 3.19 5.22 13.27
N ASP A 124 3.27 5.18 11.94
CA ASP A 124 3.86 4.10 11.15
C ASP A 124 5.36 3.92 11.39
N LEU A 125 6.06 4.96 11.86
CA LEU A 125 7.48 4.88 12.18
C LEU A 125 7.79 3.85 13.27
N ASN A 126 6.78 3.47 14.08
CA ASN A 126 6.87 2.45 15.12
C ASN A 126 6.38 1.07 14.67
N ALA A 127 6.05 0.91 13.38
CA ALA A 127 5.55 -0.35 12.86
C ALA A 127 6.62 -1.44 12.85
N ASP A 128 6.20 -2.66 13.20
CA ASP A 128 7.04 -3.83 12.99
C ASP A 128 7.40 -3.94 11.51
N ASN A 129 8.69 -4.20 11.23
CA ASN A 129 9.20 -4.28 9.87
C ASN A 129 9.09 -2.97 9.05
N TYR A 130 9.05 -1.80 9.70
CA TYR A 130 9.10 -0.49 9.05
C TYR A 130 10.31 -0.36 8.12
N LEU A 131 11.48 -0.81 8.57
CA LEU A 131 12.69 -0.89 7.75
C LEU A 131 12.89 -2.30 7.22
N TYR A 132 13.21 -2.39 5.94
CA TYR A 132 13.55 -3.66 5.31
C TYR A 132 14.69 -3.47 4.32
N THR A 133 15.76 -4.25 4.49
CA THR A 133 16.92 -4.22 3.59
C THR A 133 16.98 -5.51 2.77
N VAL A 134 17.18 -5.36 1.46
CA VAL A 134 17.45 -6.44 0.53
C VAL A 134 18.80 -6.21 -0.15
N GLN A 135 19.53 -7.28 -0.40
CA GLN A 135 20.82 -7.27 -1.07
C GLN A 135 20.71 -7.91 -2.44
N PHE A 136 21.33 -7.27 -3.44
CA PHE A 136 21.52 -7.80 -4.78
C PHE A 136 23.00 -7.85 -5.08
N THR A 137 23.49 -8.94 -5.64
CA THR A 137 24.83 -8.92 -6.26
C THR A 137 24.84 -7.98 -7.46
N ALA A 138 26.03 -7.48 -7.88
CA ALA A 138 26.13 -6.66 -9.07
C ALA A 138 25.56 -7.36 -10.32
N GLU A 139 25.73 -8.69 -10.42
CA GLU A 139 25.17 -9.48 -11.51
C GLU A 139 23.65 -9.53 -11.50
N GLN A 140 23.02 -9.79 -10.33
CA GLN A 140 21.56 -9.79 -10.18
C GLN A 140 20.96 -8.42 -10.50
N MET A 141 21.60 -7.35 -10.02
CA MET A 141 21.19 -5.98 -10.31
C MET A 141 21.32 -5.69 -11.81
N GLN A 142 22.43 -6.07 -12.45
CA GLN A 142 22.63 -5.92 -13.88
C GLN A 142 21.51 -6.59 -14.68
N GLN A 143 21.16 -7.84 -14.35
CA GLN A 143 20.09 -8.58 -15.01
C GLN A 143 18.75 -7.83 -14.90
N THR A 144 18.40 -7.35 -13.69
CA THR A 144 17.16 -6.61 -13.46
C THR A 144 17.12 -5.30 -14.25
N LEU A 145 18.21 -4.52 -14.22
CA LEU A 145 18.30 -3.24 -14.95
C LEU A 145 18.26 -3.45 -16.47
N THR A 146 18.91 -4.50 -16.96
CA THR A 146 18.83 -4.87 -18.39
C THR A 146 17.41 -5.24 -18.80
N GLY A 147 16.66 -5.92 -17.92
CA GLY A 147 15.23 -6.21 -18.11
C GLY A 147 14.33 -4.96 -18.20
N LEU A 148 14.80 -3.83 -17.68
CA LEU A 148 14.16 -2.51 -17.83
C LEU A 148 14.62 -1.76 -19.10
N GLY A 149 15.47 -2.37 -19.93
CA GLY A 149 16.04 -1.73 -21.11
C GLY A 149 17.21 -0.77 -20.83
N LEU A 150 17.77 -0.83 -19.62
CA LEU A 150 18.92 -0.03 -19.22
C LEU A 150 20.23 -0.75 -19.60
N LEU A 151 21.32 0.01 -19.71
CA LEU A 151 22.63 -0.51 -20.12
C LEU A 151 23.67 -0.28 -19.00
N PRO A 152 23.66 -1.11 -17.94
CA PRO A 152 24.64 -1.01 -16.87
C PRO A 152 26.04 -1.41 -17.34
N ASP A 153 27.04 -0.54 -17.09
CA ASP A 153 28.46 -0.85 -17.38
C ASP A 153 29.01 -1.80 -16.29
N PRO A 154 29.37 -3.05 -16.64
CA PRO A 154 29.89 -4.00 -15.66
C PRO A 154 31.20 -3.57 -15.00
N ALA A 155 31.97 -2.66 -15.67
CA ALA A 155 33.24 -2.17 -15.13
C ALA A 155 33.06 -1.09 -14.05
N ALA A 156 31.85 -0.48 -13.94
CA ALA A 156 31.63 0.65 -13.06
C ALA A 156 30.28 0.51 -12.27
N PRO A 157 30.02 -0.59 -11.51
CA PRO A 157 28.74 -0.80 -10.83
C PRO A 157 28.39 0.32 -9.85
N ALA A 158 29.35 0.92 -9.19
CA ALA A 158 29.13 2.02 -8.24
C ALA A 158 28.48 3.26 -8.87
N SER A 159 28.54 3.41 -10.19
CA SER A 159 27.96 4.55 -10.92
C SER A 159 26.55 4.29 -11.48
N TRP A 160 25.97 3.11 -11.27
CA TRP A 160 24.68 2.78 -11.89
C TRP A 160 23.51 3.59 -11.34
N PHE A 161 23.56 3.99 -10.07
CA PHE A 161 22.50 4.78 -9.44
C PHE A 161 23.01 6.18 -9.09
N GLY A 162 22.26 7.19 -9.50
CA GLY A 162 22.50 8.59 -9.14
C GLY A 162 21.69 9.02 -7.93
N GLU A 163 21.66 10.32 -7.67
CA GLU A 163 20.92 10.92 -6.56
C GLU A 163 19.40 10.91 -6.87
N ALA A 164 18.59 10.50 -5.89
CA ALA A 164 17.15 10.43 -6.04
C ALA A 164 16.51 11.81 -5.86
N ALA A 165 15.58 12.17 -6.75
CA ALA A 165 14.61 13.21 -6.53
C ALA A 165 13.43 12.63 -5.74
N LEU A 166 13.07 13.29 -4.64
CA LEU A 166 11.99 12.83 -3.77
C LEU A 166 10.71 13.64 -3.99
N THR A 167 9.56 13.01 -3.74
CA THR A 167 8.29 13.69 -3.59
C THR A 167 8.26 14.50 -2.28
N THR A 168 7.26 15.35 -2.09
CA THR A 168 7.05 16.07 -0.82
C THR A 168 6.80 15.13 0.36
N SER A 169 6.32 13.91 0.10
CA SER A 169 6.10 12.86 1.09
C SER A 169 7.34 11.99 1.35
N GLY A 170 8.48 12.28 0.69
CA GLY A 170 9.74 11.57 0.89
C GLY A 170 9.86 10.23 0.16
N TYR A 171 8.97 9.92 -0.77
CA TYR A 171 9.13 8.78 -1.67
C TYR A 171 10.03 9.14 -2.85
N VAL A 172 10.67 8.16 -3.46
CA VAL A 172 11.46 8.37 -4.67
C VAL A 172 10.52 8.70 -5.84
N ALA A 173 10.55 9.95 -6.29
CA ALA A 173 9.84 10.36 -7.50
C ALA A 173 10.56 9.79 -8.73
N SER A 174 11.88 10.03 -8.82
CA SER A 174 12.74 9.46 -9.85
C SER A 174 14.19 9.48 -9.39
N LEU A 175 15.01 8.67 -10.05
CA LEU A 175 16.46 8.76 -9.91
C LEU A 175 17.15 8.37 -11.23
N PRO A 176 18.35 8.87 -11.51
CA PRO A 176 19.17 8.42 -12.62
C PRO A 176 19.60 6.96 -12.37
N VAL A 177 19.36 6.09 -13.37
CA VAL A 177 19.85 4.71 -13.36
C VAL A 177 20.53 4.46 -14.71
N CYS A 178 21.84 4.18 -14.70
CA CYS A 178 22.65 4.04 -15.91
C CYS A 178 22.48 5.23 -16.88
N GLY A 179 22.40 6.46 -16.32
CA GLY A 179 22.24 7.71 -17.08
C GLY A 179 20.81 8.01 -17.58
N GLN A 180 19.83 7.14 -17.32
CA GLN A 180 18.41 7.36 -17.67
C GLN A 180 17.58 7.61 -16.41
N SER A 181 16.58 8.51 -16.49
CA SER A 181 15.67 8.77 -15.38
C SER A 181 14.65 7.63 -15.27
N VAL A 182 14.56 7.01 -14.09
CA VAL A 182 13.61 5.93 -13.78
C VAL A 182 12.78 6.34 -12.55
N THR A 183 11.48 6.11 -12.60
CA THR A 183 10.59 6.44 -11.46
C THR A 183 10.74 5.46 -10.31
N GLY A 184 10.55 5.93 -9.06
CA GLY A 184 10.56 5.09 -7.87
C GLY A 184 9.57 3.92 -7.93
N PRO A 185 8.29 4.14 -8.34
CA PRO A 185 7.33 3.05 -8.55
C PRO A 185 7.78 1.99 -9.57
N ALA A 186 8.44 2.39 -10.67
CA ALA A 186 8.96 1.44 -11.66
C ALA A 186 10.09 0.59 -11.08
N LEU A 187 11.03 1.20 -10.36
CA LEU A 187 12.10 0.48 -9.67
C LEU A 187 11.57 -0.42 -8.56
N ARG A 188 10.62 0.08 -7.76
CA ARG A 188 9.95 -0.75 -6.74
C ARG A 188 9.41 -2.04 -7.36
N LYS A 189 8.70 -1.93 -8.47
CA LYS A 189 8.12 -3.08 -9.19
C LYS A 189 9.20 -4.02 -9.73
N ALA A 190 10.21 -3.49 -10.39
CA ALA A 190 11.27 -4.27 -11.04
C ALA A 190 12.16 -5.02 -10.04
N LEU A 191 12.45 -4.39 -8.90
CA LEU A 191 13.32 -4.93 -7.85
C LEU A 191 12.54 -5.66 -6.75
N GLY A 192 11.20 -5.73 -6.83
CA GLY A 192 10.37 -6.37 -5.80
C GLY A 192 10.46 -5.69 -4.43
N LEU A 193 10.67 -4.36 -4.40
CA LEU A 193 10.83 -3.61 -3.16
C LEU A 193 9.49 -3.45 -2.45
N ARG A 194 9.53 -3.42 -1.11
CA ARG A 194 8.33 -3.22 -0.28
C ARG A 194 7.69 -1.85 -0.51
N SER A 195 8.49 -0.81 -0.70
CA SER A 195 8.04 0.58 -0.84
C SER A 195 8.84 1.31 -1.92
N ALA A 196 8.28 2.41 -2.46
CA ALA A 196 9.02 3.37 -3.28
C ALA A 196 9.80 4.40 -2.44
N CYS A 197 9.74 4.33 -1.10
CA CYS A 197 10.63 5.07 -0.22
C CYS A 197 11.85 4.18 0.09
N PHE A 198 12.93 4.34 -0.65
CA PHE A 198 14.12 3.50 -0.52
C PHE A 198 15.42 4.28 -0.73
N THR A 199 16.51 3.72 -0.24
CA THR A 199 17.88 4.15 -0.53
C THR A 199 18.64 3.01 -1.20
N VAL A 200 19.64 3.35 -2.01
CA VAL A 200 20.55 2.40 -2.66
C VAL A 200 21.97 2.71 -2.22
N GLN A 201 22.69 1.67 -1.80
CA GLN A 201 24.11 1.75 -1.46
C GLN A 201 24.86 0.63 -2.18
N TYR A 202 25.99 0.93 -2.81
CA TYR A 202 26.88 -0.06 -3.39
C TYR A 202 28.08 -0.25 -2.49
N GLN A 203 28.32 -1.47 -2.03
CA GLN A 203 29.50 -1.81 -1.25
C GLN A 203 29.89 -3.28 -1.47
N GLU A 204 31.18 -3.54 -1.49
CA GLU A 204 31.73 -4.91 -1.56
C GLU A 204 31.12 -5.78 -2.67
N GLY A 205 30.89 -5.20 -3.86
CA GLY A 205 30.34 -5.93 -5.02
C GLY A 205 28.84 -6.15 -5.00
N SER A 206 28.13 -5.57 -4.04
CA SER A 206 26.68 -5.73 -3.85
C SER A 206 25.96 -4.40 -3.69
N PHE A 207 24.68 -4.39 -4.05
CA PHE A 207 23.76 -3.29 -3.82
C PHE A 207 22.89 -3.63 -2.61
N LEU A 208 22.88 -2.75 -1.62
CA LEU A 208 21.98 -2.79 -0.48
C LEU A 208 20.87 -1.76 -0.70
N LEU A 209 19.62 -2.24 -0.72
CA LEU A 209 18.43 -1.39 -0.85
C LEU A 209 17.64 -1.46 0.45
N THR A 210 17.53 -0.31 1.12
CA THR A 210 16.75 -0.20 2.35
C THR A 210 15.47 0.55 2.07
N THR A 211 14.34 -0.09 2.28
CA THR A 211 12.99 0.49 2.14
C THR A 211 12.45 0.92 3.51
N LYS A 212 11.68 2.01 3.52
CA LYS A 212 10.85 2.48 4.63
C LYS A 212 9.38 2.26 4.27
N GLY A 213 8.65 1.59 5.18
CA GLY A 213 7.25 1.24 4.96
C GLY A 213 7.03 0.06 4.02
N TYR A 214 5.75 -0.25 3.76
CA TYR A 214 5.33 -1.37 2.93
C TYR A 214 4.02 -1.06 2.19
N GLY A 215 4.05 -1.02 0.89
CA GLY A 215 2.92 -0.75 0.01
C GLY A 215 3.18 0.39 -0.97
N HIS A 216 2.12 0.85 -1.63
CA HIS A 216 2.19 1.95 -2.59
C HIS A 216 2.15 3.34 -1.93
N GLY A 217 1.76 3.43 -0.67
CA GLY A 217 1.76 4.67 0.10
C GLY A 217 0.50 5.52 -0.01
N VAL A 218 -0.48 5.21 -0.86
CA VAL A 218 -1.64 6.07 -1.16
C VAL A 218 -2.88 5.65 -0.39
N GLY A 219 -3.55 6.59 0.30
CA GLY A 219 -4.78 6.37 1.06
C GLY A 219 -4.52 5.82 2.46
N LEU A 220 -5.34 4.86 2.94
CA LEU A 220 -5.30 4.34 4.30
C LEU A 220 -4.05 3.51 4.58
N SER A 221 -3.21 3.94 5.53
CA SER A 221 -2.22 3.06 6.14
C SER A 221 -2.89 2.11 7.12
N GLN A 222 -2.73 0.81 6.92
CA GLN A 222 -3.31 -0.19 7.80
C GLN A 222 -2.71 -0.14 9.20
N TRP A 223 -1.39 0.04 9.32
CA TRP A 223 -0.73 0.21 10.60
C TRP A 223 -1.10 1.54 11.29
N GLY A 224 -1.20 2.61 10.51
CA GLY A 224 -1.66 3.90 11.00
C GLY A 224 -3.11 3.85 11.51
N ALA A 225 -4.00 3.18 10.78
CA ALA A 225 -5.38 2.94 11.24
C ALA A 225 -5.43 2.16 12.56
N LYS A 226 -4.58 1.13 12.72
CA LYS A 226 -4.41 0.42 14.00
C LYS A 226 -4.02 1.38 15.11
N ALA A 227 -2.98 2.17 14.90
CA ALA A 227 -2.46 3.09 15.91
C ALA A 227 -3.46 4.18 16.30
N LEU A 228 -4.21 4.73 15.33
CA LEU A 228 -5.27 5.71 15.61
C LEU A 228 -6.43 5.08 16.39
N ALA A 229 -6.83 3.84 16.06
CA ALA A 229 -7.84 3.10 16.82
C ALA A 229 -7.38 2.80 18.26
N GLU A 230 -6.11 2.47 18.47
CA GLU A 230 -5.50 2.29 19.80
C GLU A 230 -5.49 3.59 20.63
N GLN A 231 -5.48 4.75 19.96
CA GLN A 231 -5.64 6.08 20.57
C GLN A 231 -7.11 6.47 20.81
N GLY A 232 -8.07 5.59 20.50
CA GLY A 232 -9.50 5.77 20.74
C GLY A 232 -10.27 6.44 19.59
N GLN A 233 -9.66 6.57 18.40
CA GLN A 233 -10.38 7.10 17.25
C GLN A 233 -11.35 6.05 16.68
N SER A 234 -12.53 6.51 16.28
CA SER A 234 -13.54 5.73 15.58
C SER A 234 -13.13 5.45 14.12
N ALA A 235 -13.76 4.45 13.50
CA ALA A 235 -13.56 4.15 12.09
C ALA A 235 -13.85 5.37 11.20
N GLU A 236 -14.87 6.18 11.53
CA GLU A 236 -15.20 7.41 10.81
C GLU A 236 -14.09 8.46 10.89
N GLU A 237 -13.51 8.69 12.08
CA GLU A 237 -12.39 9.62 12.28
C GLU A 237 -11.13 9.15 11.55
N ILE A 238 -10.83 7.84 11.59
CA ILE A 238 -9.71 7.24 10.85
C ILE A 238 -9.89 7.44 9.34
N LEU A 239 -11.08 7.19 8.81
CA LEU A 239 -11.37 7.37 7.39
C LEU A 239 -11.31 8.84 6.97
N ALA A 240 -11.84 9.75 7.79
CA ALA A 240 -11.77 11.18 7.53
C ALA A 240 -10.32 11.71 7.52
N HIS A 241 -9.44 11.11 8.33
CA HIS A 241 -8.02 11.42 8.35
C HIS A 241 -7.33 11.02 7.04
N TYR A 242 -7.54 9.78 6.57
CA TYR A 242 -6.86 9.24 5.39
C TYR A 242 -7.49 9.62 4.05
N PHE A 243 -8.76 10.02 4.06
CA PHE A 243 -9.54 10.41 2.87
C PHE A 243 -10.22 11.76 3.07
N PRO A 244 -9.44 12.86 3.21
CA PRO A 244 -10.00 14.17 3.48
C PRO A 244 -10.95 14.61 2.37
N GLY A 245 -12.07 15.24 2.77
CA GLY A 245 -13.11 15.73 1.85
C GLY A 245 -14.06 14.65 1.33
N THR A 246 -13.94 13.38 1.76
CA THR A 246 -14.97 12.37 1.53
C THR A 246 -16.07 12.45 2.58
N GLU A 247 -17.24 11.92 2.25
CA GLU A 247 -18.39 11.78 3.13
C GLU A 247 -18.70 10.31 3.36
N LEU A 248 -18.85 9.89 4.62
CA LEU A 248 -19.37 8.58 4.95
C LEU A 248 -20.91 8.58 4.83
N ARG A 249 -21.46 7.75 3.94
CA ARG A 249 -22.91 7.57 3.77
C ARG A 249 -23.32 6.16 4.14
N ARG A 250 -24.52 6.07 4.73
CA ARG A 250 -25.12 4.82 5.24
C ARG A 250 -26.37 4.46 4.46
#